data_ffabb01930e07795c8a6a90f49a7a6aa
#
_entry.id   ffabb01930e07795c8a6a90f49a7a6aa
#
_cell.length_a   1.000
_cell.length_b   1.000
_cell.length_c   1.000
_cell.angle_alpha   90.00
_cell.angle_beta   90.00
_cell.angle_gamma   90.00
#
_symmetry.space_group_name_H-M   'P 1'
#
loop_
_entity.id
_entity.type
_entity.pdbx_description
1 polymer ?
#
loop_
_entity_poly.entity_id
_entity_poly.type
_entity_poly.pdbx_seq_one_letter_code
_entity_poly.pdbx_strand_id
1 'polypeptide(L)'
;MLFMRNTLLHLRIGFCSAICLSMLLLSCTASSMHAADEAEKFAPVVPAGNLKEDVEATPLTPDFTVVVVKGGGLWPQIQTAPDGTLLALGYNAAAHTTLPGDVDAWASTDSGRTWNLQATAAARPAKTANYCHWASGLSANGDVLVVASGMDDAANEEGRRAPNDVRVFRSADFGKTWANTGTFPARVGSGLKPYPFGSIVHGADGSLRTVVYSVDEKHANAEAAWLMASRDEGRSWQTSEKIADGINETVLLPLAGRGWLCVARTSNRPAPEHGQELRQFRSSDDGKTWTDEGLLTGFHKHPPNLIRLKDNRLVLTYGNRQNGNIEARLSNDDGKSWGAPLRLFQASGDMGYPSTVQLSDGRLVTVFYAHRSRMHDGYHMGAVGWQVPQESNGTDR
;
A
#
# COMPACT_ATOMS: atom_id res chain seq x y z
N MET A 1 53.50 34.95 19.61
CA MET A 1 53.70 35.35 20.99
C MET A 1 52.67 34.56 21.79
N LEU A 2 53.05 33.37 22.33
CA LEU A 2 53.50 33.14 23.72
C LEU A 2 52.39 33.50 24.72
N PHE A 3 51.87 32.67 25.58
CA PHE A 3 52.38 31.64 26.42
C PHE A 3 51.27 30.75 27.00
N MET A 4 51.49 29.48 27.03
CA MET A 4 51.22 28.42 27.97
C MET A 4 50.97 28.84 29.44
N ARG A 5 50.10 28.09 30.11
CA ARG A 5 50.48 27.23 31.26
C ARG A 5 49.34 26.36 31.80
N ASN A 6 49.70 25.11 31.92
CA ASN A 6 49.13 24.05 32.74
C ASN A 6 49.01 24.43 34.23
N THR A 7 48.06 23.82 34.94
CA THR A 7 48.33 23.16 36.25
C THR A 7 47.28 22.09 36.57
N LEU A 8 47.77 20.89 36.83
CA LEU A 8 47.13 19.78 37.55
C LEU A 8 46.84 20.15 39.02
N LEU A 9 45.83 19.58 39.65
CA LEU A 9 45.96 18.87 40.94
C LEU A 9 44.72 18.08 41.39
N HIS A 10 44.87 16.77 41.51
CA HIS A 10 44.53 15.81 42.56
C HIS A 10 43.15 15.78 43.25
N LEU A 11 42.57 14.60 43.06
CA LEU A 11 42.06 13.61 44.05
C LEU A 11 41.28 14.09 45.28
N ARG A 12 40.00 13.69 45.34
CA ARG A 12 39.47 13.04 46.57
C ARG A 12 38.35 12.07 46.23
N ILE A 13 38.60 10.84 46.58
CA ILE A 13 37.67 9.72 46.66
C ILE A 13 36.77 9.93 47.88
N GLY A 14 35.46 9.77 47.69
CA GLY A 14 34.52 9.81 48.83
C GLY A 14 33.23 9.10 48.46
N PHE A 15 33.02 7.97 49.04
CA PHE A 15 31.85 7.10 49.05
C PHE A 15 30.49 7.80 48.96
N CYS A 16 29.66 7.37 48.03
CA CYS A 16 28.22 7.19 48.21
C CYS A 16 27.66 6.24 47.13
N SER A 17 27.91 4.97 47.32
CA SER A 17 27.16 3.90 46.67
C SER A 17 25.98 3.57 47.55
N ALA A 18 24.76 3.69 47.12
CA ALA A 18 23.59 2.91 47.53
C ALA A 18 22.19 3.48 47.22
N ILE A 19 22.02 4.63 46.50
CA ILE A 19 20.66 5.17 46.32
C ILE A 19 20.23 5.32 44.82
N CYS A 20 21.14 5.12 43.87
CA CYS A 20 20.79 5.26 42.44
C CYS A 20 20.27 3.98 41.76
N LEU A 21 20.27 2.82 42.42
CA LEU A 21 19.88 1.56 41.74
C LEU A 21 18.37 1.24 41.84
N SER A 22 17.63 1.89 42.74
CA SER A 22 16.19 1.65 42.90
C SER A 22 15.29 2.54 42.06
N MET A 23 15.79 3.67 41.55
CA MET A 23 14.97 4.52 40.66
C MET A 23 15.08 4.17 39.16
N LEU A 24 16.14 3.50 38.72
CA LEU A 24 16.26 3.02 37.33
C LEU A 24 15.41 1.76 37.05
N LEU A 25 15.12 0.96 38.05
CA LEU A 25 14.28 -0.23 37.90
C LEU A 25 12.77 0.09 37.88
N LEU A 26 12.34 1.18 38.52
CA LEU A 26 10.94 1.61 38.48
C LEU A 26 10.58 2.36 37.17
N SER A 27 11.53 3.04 36.53
CA SER A 27 11.28 3.71 35.26
C SER A 27 11.26 2.72 34.07
N CYS A 28 12.04 1.64 34.14
CA CYS A 28 12.01 0.56 33.13
C CYS A 28 10.72 -0.28 33.21
N THR A 29 10.20 -0.54 34.44
CA THR A 29 8.98 -1.32 34.60
C THR A 29 7.74 -0.53 34.24
N ALA A 30 7.68 0.79 34.51
CA ALA A 30 6.55 1.63 34.12
C ALA A 30 6.50 1.88 32.61
N SER A 31 7.64 2.06 31.93
CA SER A 31 7.69 2.16 30.47
C SER A 31 7.33 0.85 29.77
N SER A 32 7.78 -0.30 30.31
CA SER A 32 7.44 -1.60 29.72
C SER A 32 5.98 -1.99 29.96
N MET A 33 5.40 -1.64 31.13
CA MET A 33 3.98 -1.85 31.40
C MET A 33 3.10 -0.93 30.55
N HIS A 34 3.50 0.34 30.33
CA HIS A 34 2.73 1.25 29.49
C HIS A 34 2.81 0.87 28.00
N ALA A 35 3.99 0.47 27.53
CA ALA A 35 4.16 -0.04 26.17
C ALA A 35 3.42 -1.37 25.93
N ALA A 36 3.38 -2.25 26.94
CA ALA A 36 2.61 -3.48 26.87
C ALA A 36 1.09 -3.23 26.87
N ASP A 37 0.61 -2.28 27.67
CA ASP A 37 -0.83 -1.92 27.73
C ASP A 37 -1.29 -1.17 26.46
N GLU A 38 -0.43 -0.36 25.86
CA GLU A 38 -0.67 0.26 24.55
C GLU A 38 -0.55 -0.77 23.41
N ALA A 39 0.38 -1.71 23.48
CA ALA A 39 0.51 -2.80 22.53
C ALA A 39 -0.71 -3.73 22.57
N GLU A 40 -1.28 -3.96 23.77
CA GLU A 40 -2.49 -4.79 23.94
C GLU A 40 -3.74 -4.10 23.36
N LYS A 41 -3.82 -2.75 23.34
CA LYS A 41 -4.90 -2.00 22.68
C LYS A 41 -4.84 -2.07 21.16
N PHE A 42 -3.65 -2.30 20.60
CA PHE A 42 -3.42 -2.44 19.16
C PHE A 42 -3.12 -3.88 18.75
N ALA A 43 -2.97 -4.80 19.72
CA ALA A 43 -2.87 -6.21 19.41
C ALA A 43 -4.19 -6.67 18.77
N PRO A 44 -4.13 -7.19 17.54
CA PRO A 44 -5.35 -7.59 16.86
C PRO A 44 -5.98 -8.74 17.63
N VAL A 45 -7.25 -8.59 17.99
CA VAL A 45 -8.08 -9.73 18.39
C VAL A 45 -8.28 -10.56 17.13
N VAL A 46 -7.48 -11.60 16.95
CA VAL A 46 -7.61 -12.52 15.83
C VAL A 46 -8.75 -13.47 16.16
N PRO A 47 -9.86 -13.47 15.40
CA PRO A 47 -10.83 -14.54 15.51
C PRO A 47 -10.13 -15.87 15.22
N ALA A 48 -10.31 -16.85 16.08
CA ALA A 48 -9.72 -18.18 15.92
C ALA A 48 -10.07 -18.72 14.51
N GLY A 49 -9.07 -18.81 13.62
CA GLY A 49 -9.20 -19.35 12.27
C GLY A 49 -8.70 -18.47 11.11
N ASN A 50 -8.48 -17.17 11.31
CA ASN A 50 -8.06 -16.28 10.22
C ASN A 50 -6.53 -16.10 10.09
N LEU A 51 -5.76 -16.26 11.14
CA LEU A 51 -4.30 -16.45 11.03
C LEU A 51 -4.01 -17.92 10.75
N LYS A 52 -3.77 -18.26 9.51
CA LYS A 52 -2.95 -19.43 9.24
C LYS A 52 -1.51 -19.03 9.57
N GLU A 53 -0.85 -19.85 10.40
CA GLU A 53 0.58 -19.73 10.75
C GLU A 53 1.39 -19.28 9.53
N ASP A 54 2.53 -18.63 9.75
CA ASP A 54 3.47 -18.22 8.71
C ASP A 54 4.00 -19.43 7.94
N VAL A 55 3.13 -19.98 7.09
CA VAL A 55 3.48 -21.05 6.17
C VAL A 55 4.40 -20.47 5.12
N GLU A 56 5.50 -21.17 4.84
CA GLU A 56 6.39 -20.79 3.75
C GLU A 56 5.63 -20.78 2.41
N ALA A 57 5.86 -19.72 1.63
CA ALA A 57 5.18 -19.57 0.35
C ALA A 57 5.70 -20.59 -0.67
N THR A 58 4.80 -21.37 -1.26
CA THR A 58 5.12 -22.31 -2.33
C THR A 58 5.61 -21.57 -3.57
N PRO A 59 6.80 -21.85 -4.10
CA PRO A 59 7.28 -21.23 -5.33
C PRO A 59 6.36 -21.55 -6.52
N LEU A 60 5.97 -20.50 -7.23
CA LEU A 60 5.24 -20.63 -8.49
C LEU A 60 6.22 -20.40 -9.65
N THR A 61 6.11 -21.22 -10.70
CA THR A 61 6.87 -20.99 -11.94
C THR A 61 6.13 -19.95 -12.78
N PRO A 62 6.68 -18.76 -12.98
CA PRO A 62 6.02 -17.74 -13.79
C PRO A 62 6.16 -18.05 -15.29
N ASP A 63 5.19 -17.61 -16.09
CA ASP A 63 5.25 -17.66 -17.56
C ASP A 63 6.36 -16.74 -18.09
N PHE A 64 6.56 -15.60 -17.44
CA PHE A 64 7.65 -14.66 -17.71
C PHE A 64 7.94 -13.76 -16.51
N THR A 65 9.13 -13.17 -16.51
CA THR A 65 9.50 -12.05 -15.62
C THR A 65 10.26 -11.01 -16.44
N VAL A 66 9.87 -9.74 -16.38
CA VAL A 66 10.49 -8.66 -17.15
C VAL A 66 10.64 -7.40 -16.29
N VAL A 67 11.56 -6.52 -16.69
CA VAL A 67 11.65 -5.16 -16.14
C VAL A 67 10.79 -4.24 -16.99
N VAL A 68 9.85 -3.54 -16.35
CA VAL A 68 9.02 -2.50 -16.98
C VAL A 68 9.85 -1.21 -17.15
N VAL A 69 10.47 -0.76 -16.06
CA VAL A 69 11.33 0.43 -16.04
C VAL A 69 12.43 0.28 -15.00
N LYS A 70 13.61 0.81 -15.31
CA LYS A 70 14.76 0.93 -14.40
C LYS A 70 14.85 2.34 -13.85
N GLY A 71 15.28 2.48 -12.59
CA GLY A 71 15.47 3.77 -11.95
C GLY A 71 14.17 4.49 -11.55
N GLY A 72 13.07 3.74 -11.34
CA GLY A 72 11.76 4.28 -11.00
C GLY A 72 10.69 3.20 -10.95
N GLY A 73 9.44 3.60 -11.13
CA GLY A 73 8.28 2.70 -11.14
C GLY A 73 7.87 2.20 -9.76
N LEU A 74 8.10 3.01 -8.71
CA LEU A 74 7.73 2.64 -7.34
C LEU A 74 6.21 2.69 -7.16
N TRP A 75 5.71 1.88 -6.22
CA TRP A 75 4.29 1.75 -5.84
C TRP A 75 3.35 1.52 -7.03
N PRO A 76 3.69 0.57 -7.93
CA PRO A 76 3.00 0.46 -9.20
C PRO A 76 1.53 0.05 -9.05
N GLN A 77 0.73 0.46 -10.04
CA GLN A 77 -0.63 -0.02 -10.26
C GLN A 77 -0.81 -0.38 -11.72
N ILE A 78 -1.67 -1.34 -12.02
CA ILE A 78 -1.92 -1.80 -13.39
C ILE A 78 -3.41 -1.81 -13.71
N GLN A 79 -3.75 -1.40 -14.95
CA GLN A 79 -5.09 -1.42 -15.51
C GLN A 79 -5.09 -2.19 -16.84
N THR A 80 -6.25 -2.71 -17.22
CA THR A 80 -6.44 -3.41 -18.50
C THR A 80 -7.52 -2.73 -19.32
N ALA A 81 -7.20 -2.36 -20.58
CA ALA A 81 -8.19 -1.88 -21.53
C ALA A 81 -9.05 -3.03 -22.10
N PRO A 82 -10.22 -2.72 -22.68
CA PRO A 82 -11.06 -3.73 -23.33
C PRO A 82 -10.37 -4.48 -24.48
N ASP A 83 -9.41 -3.86 -25.17
CA ASP A 83 -8.63 -4.49 -26.25
C ASP A 83 -7.46 -5.35 -25.73
N GLY A 84 -7.30 -5.46 -24.42
CA GLY A 84 -6.24 -6.23 -23.78
C GLY A 84 -4.92 -5.46 -23.57
N THR A 85 -4.84 -4.19 -23.99
CA THR A 85 -3.70 -3.31 -23.66
C THR A 85 -3.59 -3.17 -22.15
N LEU A 86 -2.38 -3.31 -21.61
CA LEU A 86 -2.08 -3.08 -20.20
C LEU A 86 -1.47 -1.69 -20.02
N LEU A 87 -1.84 -1.02 -18.94
CA LEU A 87 -1.28 0.25 -18.53
C LEU A 87 -0.75 0.13 -17.09
N ALA A 88 0.56 0.16 -16.92
CA ALA A 88 1.21 0.22 -15.62
C ALA A 88 1.51 1.68 -15.26
N LEU A 89 1.16 2.07 -14.06
CA LEU A 89 1.41 3.38 -13.48
C LEU A 89 2.47 3.25 -12.38
N GLY A 90 3.37 4.21 -12.24
CA GLY A 90 4.39 4.15 -11.20
C GLY A 90 5.09 5.48 -10.98
N TYR A 91 5.62 5.67 -9.78
CA TYR A 91 6.41 6.83 -9.42
C TYR A 91 7.75 6.81 -10.14
N ASN A 92 8.12 7.88 -10.85
CA ASN A 92 9.22 7.87 -11.79
C ASN A 92 10.60 8.20 -11.19
N ALA A 93 10.72 8.39 -9.88
CA ALA A 93 12.01 8.64 -9.24
C ALA A 93 12.59 7.37 -8.59
N ALA A 94 13.92 7.27 -8.56
CA ALA A 94 14.68 6.12 -8.08
C ALA A 94 14.94 6.14 -6.56
N ALA A 95 14.05 6.76 -5.78
CA ALA A 95 14.20 6.82 -4.33
C ALA A 95 12.85 6.90 -3.63
N HIS A 96 12.75 6.29 -2.47
CA HIS A 96 11.53 6.26 -1.67
C HIS A 96 11.25 7.65 -1.06
N THR A 97 10.32 8.40 -1.63
CA THR A 97 9.83 9.72 -1.16
C THR A 97 10.87 10.84 -1.01
N THR A 98 12.12 10.62 -1.38
CA THR A 98 13.22 11.56 -1.13
C THR A 98 13.54 12.46 -2.32
N LEU A 99 13.07 12.14 -3.52
CA LEU A 99 13.26 12.92 -4.75
C LEU A 99 11.94 13.44 -5.27
N PRO A 100 11.93 14.62 -5.92
CA PRO A 100 10.77 15.05 -6.70
C PRO A 100 10.44 14.03 -7.78
N GLY A 101 9.16 13.78 -8.01
CA GLY A 101 8.74 12.82 -9.01
C GLY A 101 7.26 12.88 -9.33
N ASP A 102 6.95 12.35 -10.50
CA ASP A 102 5.64 12.27 -11.12
C ASP A 102 5.11 10.83 -11.09
N VAL A 103 3.88 10.63 -11.47
CA VAL A 103 3.37 9.30 -11.84
C VAL A 103 3.44 9.17 -13.35
N ASP A 104 4.27 8.25 -13.84
CA ASP A 104 4.35 7.93 -15.26
C ASP A 104 3.52 6.69 -15.60
N ALA A 105 3.19 6.55 -16.88
CA ALA A 105 2.40 5.47 -17.45
C ALA A 105 3.19 4.71 -18.52
N TRP A 106 3.25 3.39 -18.39
CA TRP A 106 3.87 2.48 -19.37
C TRP A 106 2.80 1.55 -19.94
N ALA A 107 2.77 1.39 -21.26
CA ALA A 107 1.83 0.52 -21.92
C ALA A 107 2.48 -0.75 -22.46
N SER A 108 1.71 -1.84 -22.46
CA SER A 108 2.07 -3.12 -23.07
C SER A 108 0.90 -3.62 -23.93
N THR A 109 1.18 -4.04 -25.16
CA THR A 109 0.22 -4.64 -26.10
C THR A 109 0.47 -6.14 -26.35
N ASP A 110 1.40 -6.73 -25.61
CA ASP A 110 1.83 -8.13 -25.75
C ASP A 110 1.67 -8.94 -24.45
N SER A 111 0.61 -8.63 -23.70
CA SER A 111 0.27 -9.30 -22.44
C SER A 111 1.34 -9.13 -21.34
N GLY A 112 2.00 -7.97 -21.32
CA GLY A 112 2.94 -7.59 -20.26
C GLY A 112 4.40 -8.03 -20.49
N ARG A 113 4.75 -8.54 -21.70
CA ARG A 113 6.11 -8.98 -22.00
C ARG A 113 7.06 -7.84 -22.34
N THR A 114 6.56 -6.81 -23.01
CA THR A 114 7.30 -5.57 -23.29
C THR A 114 6.50 -4.34 -22.91
N TRP A 115 7.19 -3.27 -22.52
CA TRP A 115 6.58 -2.06 -22.00
C TRP A 115 7.24 -0.81 -22.58
N ASN A 116 6.45 0.18 -22.92
CA ASN A 116 6.90 1.45 -23.41
C ASN A 116 6.34 2.59 -22.59
N LEU A 117 7.18 3.56 -22.24
CA LEU A 117 6.72 4.81 -21.62
C LEU A 117 5.74 5.50 -22.58
N GLN A 118 4.55 5.81 -22.08
CA GLN A 118 3.48 6.40 -22.87
C GLN A 118 3.31 7.89 -22.58
N ALA A 119 3.20 8.24 -21.30
CA ALA A 119 3.03 9.63 -20.87
C ALA A 119 3.30 9.78 -19.37
N THR A 120 3.35 11.02 -18.88
CA THR A 120 3.21 11.34 -17.46
C THR A 120 1.72 11.46 -17.14
N ALA A 121 1.24 10.55 -16.27
CA ALA A 121 -0.17 10.47 -15.87
C ALA A 121 -0.55 11.56 -14.86
N ALA A 122 0.33 11.83 -13.89
CA ALA A 122 0.13 12.87 -12.90
C ALA A 122 1.43 13.68 -12.74
N ALA A 123 1.49 14.83 -13.39
CA ALA A 123 2.59 15.76 -13.26
C ALA A 123 2.52 16.50 -11.91
N ARG A 124 3.61 16.49 -11.16
CA ARG A 124 3.73 17.16 -9.85
C ARG A 124 3.45 18.65 -9.94
N PRO A 125 2.90 19.29 -8.88
CA PRO A 125 2.49 20.68 -8.93
C PRO A 125 3.65 21.68 -8.89
N ALA A 126 4.82 21.27 -8.40
CA ALA A 126 6.02 22.10 -8.27
C ALA A 126 7.29 21.25 -8.47
N LYS A 127 8.42 21.91 -8.77
CA LYS A 127 9.73 21.24 -8.98
C LYS A 127 10.21 20.45 -7.76
N THR A 128 9.84 20.88 -6.56
CA THR A 128 10.19 20.29 -5.26
C THR A 128 9.16 19.27 -4.76
N ALA A 129 8.05 19.12 -5.47
CA ALA A 129 6.96 18.24 -5.07
C ALA A 129 7.10 16.82 -5.64
N ASN A 130 6.37 15.89 -5.05
CA ASN A 130 6.18 14.54 -5.57
C ASN A 130 4.72 14.12 -5.52
N TYR A 131 4.39 13.06 -6.25
CA TYR A 131 3.14 12.31 -6.11
C TYR A 131 3.48 10.87 -5.72
N CYS A 132 3.60 10.62 -4.42
CA CYS A 132 3.96 9.31 -3.87
C CYS A 132 2.78 8.51 -3.32
N HIS A 133 1.56 9.09 -3.33
CA HIS A 133 0.33 8.44 -2.90
C HIS A 133 -0.71 8.58 -3.99
N TRP A 134 -1.22 7.46 -4.51
CA TRP A 134 -2.28 7.50 -5.50
C TRP A 134 -3.17 6.26 -5.48
N ALA A 135 -4.37 6.45 -6.01
CA ALA A 135 -5.29 5.40 -6.38
C ALA A 135 -5.58 5.48 -7.87
N SER A 136 -5.82 4.35 -8.53
CA SER A 136 -6.20 4.33 -9.94
C SER A 136 -7.31 3.33 -10.23
N GLY A 137 -8.02 3.54 -11.33
CA GLY A 137 -9.06 2.64 -11.83
C GLY A 137 -9.70 3.19 -13.09
N LEU A 138 -10.78 2.54 -13.51
CA LEU A 138 -11.52 2.91 -14.70
C LEU A 138 -12.87 3.53 -14.32
N SER A 139 -13.31 4.56 -15.06
CA SER A 139 -14.69 5.03 -15.04
C SER A 139 -15.58 4.09 -15.87
N ALA A 140 -16.91 4.24 -15.82
CA ALA A 140 -17.83 3.37 -16.54
C ALA A 140 -17.67 3.44 -18.07
N ASN A 141 -17.21 4.58 -18.60
CA ASN A 141 -16.91 4.74 -20.03
C ASN A 141 -15.48 4.32 -20.42
N GLY A 142 -14.71 3.75 -19.50
CA GLY A 142 -13.36 3.23 -19.74
C GLY A 142 -12.22 4.24 -19.62
N ASP A 143 -12.50 5.50 -19.21
CA ASP A 143 -11.42 6.45 -18.93
C ASP A 143 -10.58 5.99 -17.73
N VAL A 144 -9.27 6.13 -17.83
CA VAL A 144 -8.37 5.86 -16.72
C VAL A 144 -8.37 7.06 -15.77
N LEU A 145 -8.56 6.79 -14.49
CA LEU A 145 -8.51 7.77 -13.42
C LEU A 145 -7.29 7.55 -12.53
N VAL A 146 -6.63 8.66 -12.16
CA VAL A 146 -5.58 8.69 -11.13
C VAL A 146 -5.93 9.78 -10.14
N VAL A 147 -6.11 9.40 -8.88
CA VAL A 147 -6.27 10.34 -7.76
C VAL A 147 -4.95 10.36 -7.02
N ALA A 148 -4.22 11.47 -7.06
CA ALA A 148 -2.85 11.54 -6.57
C ALA A 148 -2.62 12.67 -5.58
N SER A 149 -1.79 12.41 -4.58
CA SER A 149 -1.21 13.39 -3.65
C SER A 149 0.24 13.03 -3.30
N GLY A 150 0.88 13.85 -2.51
CA GLY A 150 2.25 13.62 -2.06
C GLY A 150 2.73 14.75 -1.18
N MET A 151 4.03 15.03 -1.22
CA MET A 151 4.69 16.02 -0.38
C MET A 151 5.39 17.07 -1.23
N ASP A 152 5.56 18.27 -0.68
CA ASP A 152 6.38 19.35 -1.24
C ASP A 152 7.47 19.72 -0.23
N ASP A 153 8.73 19.61 -0.65
CA ASP A 153 9.89 19.93 0.21
C ASP A 153 10.08 21.45 0.39
N ALA A 154 9.52 22.28 -0.52
CA ALA A 154 9.68 23.75 -0.45
C ALA A 154 8.62 24.46 0.40
N ALA A 155 7.59 23.75 0.86
CA ALA A 155 6.35 24.39 1.31
C ALA A 155 6.35 24.88 2.76
N ASN A 156 7.49 24.84 3.51
CA ASN A 156 7.39 25.17 4.92
C ASN A 156 8.69 25.80 5.46
N GLU A 157 8.52 26.94 6.13
CA GLU A 157 9.60 27.70 6.77
C GLU A 157 10.31 26.93 7.91
N GLU A 158 9.71 25.82 8.39
CA GLU A 158 10.26 24.98 9.45
C GLU A 158 11.07 23.79 8.93
N GLY A 159 11.30 23.69 7.61
CA GLY A 159 12.04 22.58 6.97
C GLY A 159 11.28 21.24 6.98
N ARG A 160 9.96 21.26 7.19
CA ARG A 160 9.10 20.08 7.12
C ARG A 160 8.41 20.01 5.78
N ARG A 161 8.28 18.80 5.25
CA ARG A 161 7.48 18.55 4.06
C ARG A 161 6.03 18.89 4.30
N ALA A 162 5.42 19.63 3.38
CA ALA A 162 4.00 19.89 3.41
C ALA A 162 3.25 18.92 2.47
N PRO A 163 2.12 18.33 2.91
CA PRO A 163 1.33 17.48 2.03
C PRO A 163 0.66 18.31 0.93
N ASN A 164 0.78 17.83 -0.32
CA ASN A 164 0.09 18.40 -1.47
C ASN A 164 -1.43 18.18 -1.38
N ASP A 165 -2.19 19.02 -2.05
CA ASP A 165 -3.61 18.76 -2.26
C ASP A 165 -3.79 17.56 -3.22
N VAL A 166 -4.83 16.78 -2.95
CA VAL A 166 -5.20 15.68 -3.83
C VAL A 166 -5.73 16.23 -5.15
N ARG A 167 -5.26 15.68 -6.26
CA ARG A 167 -5.70 16.01 -7.62
C ARG A 167 -6.22 14.78 -8.35
N VAL A 168 -7.15 15.01 -9.26
CA VAL A 168 -7.77 13.96 -10.07
C VAL A 168 -7.34 14.13 -11.51
N PHE A 169 -6.63 13.15 -12.04
CA PHE A 169 -6.19 13.08 -13.43
C PHE A 169 -7.02 12.06 -14.18
N ARG A 170 -7.31 12.36 -15.43
CA ARG A 170 -8.12 11.52 -16.32
C ARG A 170 -7.45 11.37 -17.67
N SER A 171 -7.51 10.17 -18.22
CA SER A 171 -7.15 9.85 -19.59
C SER A 171 -8.35 9.18 -20.28
N ALA A 172 -8.83 9.74 -21.38
CA ALA A 172 -9.90 9.18 -22.19
C ALA A 172 -9.38 8.30 -23.35
N ASP A 173 -8.07 8.18 -23.49
CA ASP A 173 -7.38 7.46 -24.56
C ASP A 173 -6.42 6.39 -24.03
N PHE A 174 -6.76 5.85 -22.85
CA PHE A 174 -6.05 4.81 -22.14
C PHE A 174 -4.55 5.12 -21.92
N GLY A 175 -4.29 6.28 -21.34
CA GLY A 175 -2.98 6.69 -20.86
C GLY A 175 -2.11 7.45 -21.84
N LYS A 176 -2.58 7.79 -23.07
CA LYS A 176 -1.81 8.56 -24.05
C LYS A 176 -1.77 10.04 -23.73
N THR A 177 -2.91 10.59 -23.30
CA THR A 177 -3.02 11.97 -22.84
C THR A 177 -3.74 12.08 -21.51
N TRP A 178 -3.37 13.06 -20.70
CA TRP A 178 -3.90 13.24 -19.36
C TRP A 178 -4.29 14.68 -19.09
N ALA A 179 -5.38 14.85 -18.36
CA ALA A 179 -5.84 16.15 -17.90
C ALA A 179 -6.21 16.11 -16.42
N ASN A 180 -5.91 17.17 -15.66
CA ASN A 180 -6.45 17.38 -14.33
C ASN A 180 -7.88 17.89 -14.45
N THR A 181 -8.86 17.06 -14.13
CA THR A 181 -10.28 17.32 -14.49
C THR A 181 -11.26 17.18 -13.33
N GLY A 182 -10.78 16.88 -12.14
CA GLY A 182 -11.67 16.59 -11.02
C GLY A 182 -11.36 17.37 -9.75
N THR A 183 -12.28 17.31 -8.81
CA THR A 183 -12.15 17.85 -7.46
C THR A 183 -12.14 16.74 -6.43
N PHE A 184 -11.33 16.89 -5.40
CA PHE A 184 -11.25 15.97 -4.29
C PHE A 184 -11.28 16.71 -2.95
N PRO A 185 -11.88 16.18 -1.88
CA PRO A 185 -11.90 16.85 -0.59
C PRO A 185 -10.49 17.17 -0.10
N ALA A 186 -10.27 18.42 0.30
CA ALA A 186 -9.00 18.83 0.88
C ALA A 186 -8.73 18.19 2.26
N ARG A 187 -9.79 17.71 2.92
CA ARG A 187 -9.75 17.15 4.27
C ARG A 187 -10.72 15.99 4.42
N VAL A 188 -10.39 15.07 5.33
CA VAL A 188 -11.25 13.97 5.78
C VAL A 188 -11.35 13.98 7.30
N GLY A 189 -12.38 13.35 7.84
CA GLY A 189 -12.60 13.22 9.28
C GLY A 189 -12.58 14.56 10.01
N SER A 190 -11.78 14.69 11.04
CA SER A 190 -11.61 15.89 11.86
C SER A 190 -10.72 16.97 11.24
N GLY A 191 -10.57 16.99 9.92
CA GLY A 191 -9.78 18.01 9.21
C GLY A 191 -8.38 17.54 8.80
N LEU A 192 -8.18 16.24 8.68
CA LEU A 192 -6.90 15.63 8.28
C LEU A 192 -6.71 15.61 6.75
N LYS A 193 -5.48 15.65 6.31
CA LYS A 193 -5.14 15.49 4.88
C LYS A 193 -5.36 14.05 4.43
N PRO A 194 -6.02 13.84 3.28
CA PRO A 194 -6.17 12.51 2.68
C PRO A 194 -4.95 12.10 1.84
N TYR A 195 -4.57 10.84 1.96
CA TYR A 195 -3.55 10.17 1.14
C TYR A 195 -4.22 9.03 0.36
N PRO A 196 -4.46 9.17 -0.96
CA PRO A 196 -5.08 8.14 -1.77
C PRO A 196 -4.21 6.88 -1.85
N PHE A 197 -4.85 5.72 -1.87
CA PHE A 197 -4.17 4.45 -2.07
C PHE A 197 -5.07 3.41 -2.73
N GLY A 198 -4.46 2.54 -3.55
CA GLY A 198 -5.10 1.34 -4.07
C GLY A 198 -6.01 1.59 -5.28
N SER A 199 -7.09 0.84 -5.37
CA SER A 199 -7.93 0.81 -6.55
C SER A 199 -9.10 1.78 -6.46
N ILE A 200 -9.50 2.35 -7.60
CA ILE A 200 -10.82 2.94 -7.80
C ILE A 200 -11.70 1.84 -8.39
N VAL A 201 -12.81 1.54 -7.73
CA VAL A 201 -13.70 0.43 -8.08
C VAL A 201 -15.16 0.89 -8.18
N HIS A 202 -15.99 0.13 -8.90
CA HIS A 202 -17.42 0.42 -9.05
C HIS A 202 -18.21 -0.20 -7.88
N GLY A 203 -19.09 0.60 -7.28
CA GLY A 203 -20.12 0.13 -6.37
C GLY A 203 -21.34 -0.45 -7.14
N ALA A 204 -22.17 -1.20 -6.44
CA ALA A 204 -23.41 -1.77 -7.01
C ALA A 204 -24.42 -0.69 -7.46
N ASP A 205 -24.30 0.53 -6.93
CA ASP A 205 -25.09 1.71 -7.32
C ASP A 205 -24.51 2.47 -8.52
N GLY A 206 -23.46 1.93 -9.17
CA GLY A 206 -22.75 2.55 -10.29
C GLY A 206 -21.78 3.67 -9.87
N SER A 207 -21.73 4.07 -8.60
CA SER A 207 -20.77 5.07 -8.14
C SER A 207 -19.36 4.50 -8.08
N LEU A 208 -18.35 5.36 -8.21
CA LEU A 208 -16.97 5.00 -7.96
C LEU A 208 -16.64 5.06 -6.46
N ARG A 209 -15.84 4.12 -6.00
CA ARG A 209 -15.32 4.07 -4.63
C ARG A 209 -13.80 3.97 -4.65
N THR A 210 -13.16 4.61 -3.69
CA THR A 210 -11.73 4.46 -3.40
C THR A 210 -11.49 4.66 -1.92
N VAL A 211 -10.27 4.39 -1.48
CA VAL A 211 -9.87 4.62 -0.08
C VAL A 211 -8.79 5.68 -0.03
N VAL A 212 -8.86 6.50 1.00
CA VAL A 212 -7.75 7.34 1.43
C VAL A 212 -7.43 7.02 2.87
N TYR A 213 -6.19 7.17 3.27
CA TYR A 213 -5.84 7.20 4.68
C TYR A 213 -5.45 8.62 5.11
N SER A 214 -5.47 8.87 6.40
CA SER A 214 -5.05 10.12 7.01
C SER A 214 -4.09 9.86 8.16
N VAL A 215 -3.23 10.83 8.45
CA VAL A 215 -2.28 10.79 9.56
C VAL A 215 -2.56 11.97 10.49
N ASP A 216 -2.82 11.69 11.76
CA ASP A 216 -3.00 12.72 12.78
C ASP A 216 -1.68 12.98 13.52
N GLU A 217 -0.92 13.95 13.03
CA GLU A 217 0.38 14.32 13.61
C GLU A 217 0.28 14.84 15.06
N LYS A 218 -0.89 15.31 15.49
CA LYS A 218 -1.13 15.81 16.84
C LYS A 218 -1.35 14.69 17.86
N HIS A 219 -1.83 13.54 17.40
CA HIS A 219 -2.14 12.39 18.24
C HIS A 219 -1.24 11.19 17.88
N ALA A 220 0.08 11.33 18.15
CA ALA A 220 1.10 10.30 17.95
C ALA A 220 1.14 9.73 16.51
N ASN A 221 0.79 10.54 15.48
CA ASN A 221 0.64 10.11 14.10
C ASN A 221 -0.36 8.97 13.90
N ALA A 222 -1.45 8.97 14.67
CA ALA A 222 -2.51 7.98 14.48
C ALA A 222 -3.02 7.99 13.04
N GLU A 223 -3.22 6.80 12.49
CA GLU A 223 -3.66 6.60 11.12
C GLU A 223 -5.10 6.09 11.10
N ALA A 224 -5.86 6.46 10.07
CA ALA A 224 -7.21 5.98 9.84
C ALA A 224 -7.51 5.93 8.35
N ALA A 225 -8.30 4.95 7.90
CA ALA A 225 -8.75 4.84 6.53
C ALA A 225 -10.22 5.27 6.37
N TRP A 226 -10.50 5.91 5.22
CA TRP A 226 -11.77 6.54 4.90
C TRP A 226 -12.24 6.09 3.52
N LEU A 227 -13.51 5.70 3.44
CA LEU A 227 -14.17 5.42 2.16
C LEU A 227 -14.54 6.73 1.47
N MET A 228 -14.19 6.82 0.18
CA MET A 228 -14.52 7.94 -0.69
C MET A 228 -15.49 7.48 -1.77
N ALA A 229 -16.38 8.36 -2.18
CA ALA A 229 -17.38 8.10 -3.20
C ALA A 229 -17.42 9.21 -4.25
N SER A 230 -17.60 8.82 -5.53
CA SER A 230 -17.94 9.71 -6.64
C SER A 230 -19.18 9.18 -7.34
N ARG A 231 -20.14 10.07 -7.64
CA ARG A 231 -21.40 9.76 -8.35
C ARG A 231 -21.44 10.36 -9.75
N ASP A 232 -20.34 10.93 -10.21
CA ASP A 232 -20.20 11.66 -11.46
C ASP A 232 -18.96 11.22 -12.25
N GLU A 233 -18.69 9.91 -12.23
CA GLU A 233 -17.58 9.30 -12.97
C GLU A 233 -16.20 9.85 -12.56
N GLY A 234 -16.00 10.14 -11.26
CA GLY A 234 -14.74 10.61 -10.73
C GLY A 234 -14.45 12.10 -10.93
N ARG A 235 -15.43 12.92 -11.36
CA ARG A 235 -15.25 14.36 -11.49
C ARG A 235 -15.26 15.07 -10.16
N SER A 236 -16.09 14.59 -9.22
CA SER A 236 -16.07 15.05 -7.82
C SER A 236 -16.13 13.88 -6.86
N TRP A 237 -15.50 14.05 -5.70
CA TRP A 237 -15.39 13.04 -4.67
C TRP A 237 -15.88 13.58 -3.33
N GLN A 238 -16.43 12.69 -2.52
CA GLN A 238 -16.90 13.00 -1.18
C GLN A 238 -16.43 11.93 -0.21
N THR A 239 -16.16 12.33 1.05
CA THR A 239 -15.96 11.37 2.14
C THR A 239 -17.30 10.69 2.42
N SER A 240 -17.31 9.36 2.41
CA SER A 240 -18.49 8.59 2.77
C SER A 240 -18.43 8.22 4.26
N GLU A 241 -17.54 7.29 4.64
CA GLU A 241 -17.47 6.78 6.00
C GLU A 241 -16.03 6.48 6.41
N LYS A 242 -15.76 6.44 7.71
CA LYS A 242 -14.51 5.90 8.24
C LYS A 242 -14.58 4.37 8.22
N ILE A 243 -13.52 3.72 7.70
CA ILE A 243 -13.40 2.26 7.70
C ILE A 243 -12.94 1.80 9.09
N ALA A 244 -11.76 2.24 9.50
CA ALA A 244 -11.20 1.93 10.82
C ALA A 244 -10.07 2.89 11.17
N ASP A 245 -9.73 2.90 12.47
CA ASP A 245 -8.49 3.48 12.99
C ASP A 245 -7.38 2.43 12.99
N GLY A 246 -6.11 2.86 13.05
CA GLY A 246 -4.94 1.99 13.12
C GLY A 246 -4.61 1.28 11.79
N ILE A 247 -5.12 1.81 10.67
CA ILE A 247 -4.85 1.27 9.33
C ILE A 247 -4.53 2.40 8.35
N ASN A 248 -3.76 2.07 7.29
CA ASN A 248 -3.38 3.03 6.27
C ASN A 248 -3.64 2.49 4.85
N GLU A 249 -2.66 2.00 4.14
CA GLU A 249 -2.73 1.54 2.74
C GLU A 249 -3.75 0.41 2.58
N THR A 250 -4.92 0.76 2.06
CA THR A 250 -6.14 -0.07 2.09
C THR A 250 -6.71 -0.24 0.69
N VAL A 251 -7.05 -1.47 0.32
CA VAL A 251 -7.72 -1.80 -0.94
C VAL A 251 -9.15 -2.26 -0.69
N LEU A 252 -10.00 -2.05 -1.70
CA LEU A 252 -11.43 -2.29 -1.65
C LEU A 252 -11.85 -3.19 -2.81
N LEU A 253 -12.77 -4.13 -2.54
CA LEU A 253 -13.36 -5.01 -3.54
C LEU A 253 -14.88 -5.09 -3.33
N PRO A 254 -15.71 -4.90 -4.40
CA PRO A 254 -17.14 -5.09 -4.31
C PRO A 254 -17.47 -6.59 -4.14
N LEU A 255 -18.42 -6.87 -3.26
CA LEU A 255 -19.07 -8.16 -3.08
C LEU A 255 -20.49 -8.11 -3.65
N ALA A 256 -21.20 -9.24 -3.61
CA ALA A 256 -22.58 -9.31 -4.05
C ALA A 256 -23.49 -8.32 -3.28
N GLY A 257 -24.48 -7.77 -3.96
CA GLY A 257 -25.42 -6.81 -3.39
C GLY A 257 -24.74 -5.50 -3.01
N ARG A 258 -24.81 -5.12 -1.74
CA ARG A 258 -24.20 -3.88 -1.20
C ARG A 258 -22.97 -4.18 -0.35
N GLY A 259 -22.34 -5.33 -0.56
CA GLY A 259 -21.21 -5.79 0.22
C GLY A 259 -19.88 -5.23 -0.27
N TRP A 260 -18.96 -5.07 0.67
CA TRP A 260 -17.56 -4.71 0.42
C TRP A 260 -16.62 -5.58 1.22
N LEU A 261 -15.52 -5.96 0.61
CA LEU A 261 -14.35 -6.52 1.26
C LEU A 261 -13.23 -5.49 1.21
N CYS A 262 -12.56 -5.31 2.33
CA CYS A 262 -11.47 -4.37 2.49
C CYS A 262 -10.28 -5.12 3.11
N VAL A 263 -9.09 -4.94 2.54
CA VAL A 263 -7.85 -5.43 3.12
C VAL A 263 -6.93 -4.23 3.31
N ALA A 264 -6.46 -4.05 4.53
CA ALA A 264 -5.73 -2.89 4.98
C ALA A 264 -4.37 -3.28 5.56
N ARG A 265 -3.36 -2.43 5.34
CA ARG A 265 -2.12 -2.47 6.11
C ARG A 265 -2.38 -1.90 7.49
N THR A 266 -1.99 -2.64 8.54
CA THR A 266 -2.04 -2.13 9.91
C THR A 266 -0.96 -1.09 10.14
N SER A 267 -1.27 -0.06 10.93
CA SER A 267 -0.32 0.96 11.33
C SER A 267 0.74 0.38 12.27
N ASN A 268 1.96 0.86 12.16
CA ASN A 268 3.03 0.59 13.12
C ASN A 268 3.20 1.72 14.14
N ARG A 269 2.17 2.54 14.32
CA ARG A 269 2.17 3.67 15.24
C ARG A 269 0.98 3.58 16.21
N PRO A 270 1.18 3.89 17.48
CA PRO A 270 2.41 4.36 18.14
C PRO A 270 3.42 3.26 18.48
N ALA A 271 3.13 1.98 18.26
CA ALA A 271 3.96 0.83 18.65
C ALA A 271 4.65 0.21 17.42
N PRO A 272 5.90 0.62 17.08
CA PRO A 272 6.58 0.20 15.85
C PRO A 272 6.94 -1.30 15.79
N GLU A 273 6.92 -2.00 16.90
CA GLU A 273 7.08 -3.46 17.00
C GLU A 273 5.84 -4.25 16.57
N HIS A 274 4.71 -3.57 16.43
CA HIS A 274 3.45 -4.09 15.91
C HIS A 274 3.04 -3.36 14.64
N GLY A 275 2.10 -3.93 13.91
CA GLY A 275 1.63 -3.34 12.67
C GLY A 275 2.40 -3.85 11.45
N GLN A 276 2.08 -3.31 10.28
CA GLN A 276 2.62 -3.73 8.98
C GLN A 276 2.22 -5.16 8.59
N GLU A 277 1.11 -5.65 9.14
CA GLU A 277 0.39 -6.84 8.71
C GLU A 277 -0.78 -6.43 7.78
N LEU A 278 -1.45 -7.41 7.21
CA LEU A 278 -2.72 -7.22 6.52
C LEU A 278 -3.88 -7.62 7.43
N ARG A 279 -4.89 -6.75 7.50
CA ARG A 279 -6.13 -6.93 8.26
C ARG A 279 -7.32 -6.81 7.34
N GLN A 280 -8.33 -7.62 7.57
CA GLN A 280 -9.53 -7.68 6.75
C GLN A 280 -10.73 -7.07 7.44
N PHE A 281 -11.52 -6.34 6.66
CA PHE A 281 -12.79 -5.77 7.11
C PHE A 281 -13.86 -6.07 6.07
N ARG A 282 -15.10 -6.22 6.53
CA ARG A 282 -16.27 -6.47 5.69
C ARG A 282 -17.39 -5.49 6.03
N SER A 283 -18.09 -5.05 4.98
CA SER A 283 -19.34 -4.31 5.09
C SER A 283 -20.43 -5.02 4.29
N SER A 284 -21.68 -4.97 4.79
CA SER A 284 -22.88 -5.47 4.07
C SER A 284 -23.90 -4.37 3.76
N ASP A 285 -23.58 -3.11 4.10
CA ASP A 285 -24.49 -1.95 4.06
C ASP A 285 -23.97 -0.78 3.24
N ASP A 286 -23.20 -1.07 2.19
CA ASP A 286 -22.56 -0.10 1.28
C ASP A 286 -21.48 0.74 1.96
N GLY A 287 -20.71 0.13 2.88
CA GLY A 287 -19.58 0.77 3.56
C GLY A 287 -19.97 1.70 4.71
N LYS A 288 -21.22 1.66 5.18
CA LYS A 288 -21.66 2.48 6.31
C LYS A 288 -21.13 1.96 7.63
N THR A 289 -21.08 0.63 7.76
CA THR A 289 -20.50 -0.03 8.92
C THR A 289 -19.52 -1.12 8.48
N TRP A 290 -18.51 -1.38 9.30
CA TRP A 290 -17.45 -2.32 8.99
C TRP A 290 -17.24 -3.30 10.15
N THR A 291 -17.22 -4.58 9.82
CA THR A 291 -16.85 -5.65 10.74
C THR A 291 -15.38 -5.99 10.53
N ASP A 292 -14.61 -5.96 11.60
CA ASP A 292 -13.23 -6.42 11.63
C ASP A 292 -13.19 -7.95 11.65
N GLU A 293 -12.61 -8.54 10.62
CA GLU A 293 -12.49 -10.00 10.46
C GLU A 293 -11.09 -10.53 10.86
N GLY A 294 -10.21 -9.66 11.36
CA GLY A 294 -8.90 -10.03 11.89
C GLY A 294 -7.76 -9.97 10.89
N LEU A 295 -6.61 -10.50 11.29
CA LEU A 295 -5.39 -10.50 10.50
C LEU A 295 -5.39 -11.60 9.42
N LEU A 296 -4.84 -11.27 8.25
CA LEU A 296 -4.60 -12.19 7.13
C LEU A 296 -3.15 -12.64 7.00
N THR A 297 -2.23 -11.85 7.54
CA THR A 297 -0.78 -12.10 7.42
C THR A 297 -0.07 -11.77 8.72
N GLY A 298 1.14 -12.27 8.88
CA GLY A 298 2.06 -11.82 9.91
C GLY A 298 2.77 -10.53 9.56
N PHE A 299 3.70 -10.13 10.44
CA PHE A 299 4.48 -8.90 10.36
C PHE A 299 5.25 -8.72 9.04
N HIS A 300 5.41 -7.49 8.57
CA HIS A 300 6.10 -7.08 7.34
C HIS A 300 5.56 -7.70 6.04
N LYS A 301 4.28 -8.05 6.00
CA LYS A 301 3.60 -8.58 4.81
C LYS A 301 2.55 -7.58 4.32
N HIS A 302 2.97 -6.61 3.54
CA HIS A 302 2.19 -5.45 3.07
C HIS A 302 2.83 -4.76 1.86
N PRO A 303 2.14 -3.74 1.21
CA PRO A 303 0.71 -3.51 1.25
C PRO A 303 -0.06 -4.50 0.38
N PRO A 304 -1.39 -4.51 0.45
CA PRO A 304 -2.23 -5.43 -0.31
C PRO A 304 -2.57 -4.91 -1.70
N ASN A 305 -2.89 -5.86 -2.60
CA ASN A 305 -3.75 -5.64 -3.75
C ASN A 305 -4.76 -6.79 -3.85
N LEU A 306 -6.00 -6.50 -4.20
CA LEU A 306 -7.11 -7.45 -4.16
C LEU A 306 -7.89 -7.36 -5.47
N ILE A 307 -8.08 -8.50 -6.14
CA ILE A 307 -8.89 -8.60 -7.35
C ILE A 307 -9.84 -9.79 -7.29
N ARG A 308 -10.93 -9.72 -8.07
CA ARG A 308 -11.82 -10.84 -8.37
C ARG A 308 -11.50 -11.38 -9.75
N LEU A 309 -11.32 -12.68 -9.85
CA LEU A 309 -11.15 -13.38 -11.11
C LEU A 309 -12.50 -13.61 -11.82
N LYS A 310 -12.44 -13.90 -13.11
CA LYS A 310 -13.63 -14.22 -13.93
C LYS A 310 -14.40 -15.44 -13.45
N ASP A 311 -13.75 -16.36 -12.73
CA ASP A 311 -14.34 -17.54 -12.11
C ASP A 311 -14.84 -17.31 -10.66
N ASN A 312 -14.89 -16.04 -10.26
CA ASN A 312 -15.29 -15.54 -8.94
C ASN A 312 -14.30 -15.78 -7.79
N ARG A 313 -13.19 -16.46 -8.00
CA ARG A 313 -12.14 -16.54 -6.98
C ARG A 313 -11.55 -15.15 -6.72
N LEU A 314 -11.06 -14.94 -5.50
CA LEU A 314 -10.31 -13.75 -5.15
C LEU A 314 -8.82 -14.05 -5.15
N VAL A 315 -8.04 -13.05 -5.56
CA VAL A 315 -6.58 -13.05 -5.45
C VAL A 315 -6.18 -11.87 -4.59
N LEU A 316 -5.49 -12.14 -3.49
CA LEU A 316 -4.80 -11.17 -2.65
C LEU A 316 -3.31 -11.27 -2.93
N THR A 317 -2.70 -10.19 -3.43
CA THR A 317 -1.23 -10.10 -3.59
C THR A 317 -0.65 -9.09 -2.62
N TYR A 318 0.56 -9.35 -2.14
CA TYR A 318 1.26 -8.47 -1.19
C TYR A 318 2.78 -8.68 -1.24
N GLY A 319 3.53 -7.74 -0.67
CA GLY A 319 4.97 -7.88 -0.46
C GLY A 319 5.24 -8.54 0.89
N ASN A 320 5.97 -9.65 0.92
CA ASN A 320 6.54 -10.22 2.14
C ASN A 320 7.99 -9.71 2.29
N ARG A 321 8.15 -8.64 3.06
CA ARG A 321 9.44 -7.94 3.23
C ARG A 321 10.42 -8.69 4.15
N GLN A 322 9.94 -9.66 4.93
CA GLN A 322 10.82 -10.53 5.74
C GLN A 322 11.64 -11.46 4.86
N ASN A 323 10.99 -12.03 3.84
CA ASN A 323 11.61 -13.05 2.97
C ASN A 323 11.96 -12.51 1.58
N GLY A 324 11.64 -11.23 1.30
CA GLY A 324 11.88 -10.63 -0.02
C GLY A 324 10.98 -11.19 -1.12
N ASN A 325 9.74 -11.59 -0.80
CA ASN A 325 8.84 -12.22 -1.75
C ASN A 325 7.71 -11.28 -2.18
N ILE A 326 7.31 -11.37 -3.45
CA ILE A 326 5.96 -11.01 -3.89
C ILE A 326 5.13 -12.28 -3.79
N GLU A 327 4.05 -12.22 -3.01
CA GLU A 327 3.21 -13.38 -2.68
C GLU A 327 1.76 -13.15 -3.10
N ALA A 328 1.05 -14.26 -3.34
CA ALA A 328 -0.38 -14.30 -3.61
C ALA A 328 -1.08 -15.33 -2.73
N ARG A 329 -2.33 -15.04 -2.36
CA ARG A 329 -3.27 -16.00 -1.75
C ARG A 329 -4.56 -16.03 -2.55
N LEU A 330 -5.24 -17.16 -2.53
CA LEU A 330 -6.51 -17.36 -3.22
C LEU A 330 -7.63 -17.57 -2.20
N SER A 331 -8.82 -17.12 -2.54
CA SER A 331 -10.05 -17.42 -1.80
C SER A 331 -11.15 -17.85 -2.77
N ASN A 332 -11.89 -18.90 -2.40
CA ASN A 332 -13.02 -19.44 -3.17
C ASN A 332 -14.39 -19.08 -2.55
N ASP A 333 -14.39 -18.30 -1.45
CA ASP A 333 -15.56 -18.07 -0.59
C ASP A 333 -15.73 -16.58 -0.22
N ASP A 334 -15.41 -15.68 -1.17
CA ASP A 334 -15.50 -14.23 -0.98
C ASP A 334 -14.63 -13.70 0.18
N GLY A 335 -13.44 -14.27 0.38
CA GLY A 335 -12.49 -13.84 1.38
C GLY A 335 -12.81 -14.30 2.81
N LYS A 336 -13.74 -15.25 3.01
CA LYS A 336 -13.99 -15.85 4.34
C LYS A 336 -12.83 -16.73 4.77
N SER A 337 -12.18 -17.38 3.80
CA SER A 337 -10.95 -18.13 4.01
C SER A 337 -9.94 -17.87 2.89
N TRP A 338 -8.66 -18.04 3.22
CA TRP A 338 -7.55 -17.82 2.29
C TRP A 338 -6.62 -19.03 2.27
N GLY A 339 -6.24 -19.43 1.06
CA GLY A 339 -5.29 -20.52 0.83
C GLY A 339 -3.88 -20.20 1.32
N ALA A 340 -2.98 -21.19 1.24
CA ALA A 340 -1.56 -21.03 1.51
C ALA A 340 -0.94 -20.02 0.52
N PRO A 341 0.12 -19.29 0.93
CA PRO A 341 0.75 -18.30 0.06
C PRO A 341 1.51 -18.97 -1.09
N LEU A 342 1.44 -18.34 -2.27
CA LEU A 342 2.22 -18.65 -3.46
C LEU A 342 3.29 -17.57 -3.61
N ARG A 343 4.55 -17.95 -3.88
CA ARG A 343 5.62 -17.01 -4.20
C ARG A 343 5.68 -16.77 -5.70
N LEU A 344 5.31 -15.55 -6.11
CA LEU A 344 5.32 -15.13 -7.50
C LEU A 344 6.73 -14.70 -7.95
N PHE A 345 7.45 -14.00 -7.09
CA PHE A 345 8.76 -13.46 -7.37
C PHE A 345 9.58 -13.29 -6.10
N GLN A 346 10.91 -13.25 -6.23
CA GLN A 346 11.83 -12.97 -5.13
C GLN A 346 12.71 -11.77 -5.47
N ALA A 347 12.78 -10.82 -4.54
CA ALA A 347 13.57 -9.61 -4.60
C ALA A 347 14.33 -9.41 -3.29
N SER A 348 15.04 -8.30 -3.14
CA SER A 348 15.72 -7.91 -1.92
C SER A 348 15.72 -6.39 -1.74
N GLY A 349 15.96 -5.95 -0.51
CA GLY A 349 15.87 -4.54 -0.13
C GLY A 349 14.43 -4.06 -0.03
N ASP A 350 14.21 -2.77 -0.30
CA ASP A 350 12.88 -2.19 -0.33
C ASP A 350 12.10 -2.68 -1.56
N MET A 351 10.89 -3.24 -1.35
CA MET A 351 10.12 -3.89 -2.39
C MET A 351 8.65 -4.07 -1.98
N GLY A 352 7.80 -4.40 -2.94
CA GLY A 352 6.39 -4.73 -2.68
C GLY A 352 5.44 -3.98 -3.62
N TYR A 353 4.30 -3.60 -3.07
CA TYR A 353 3.21 -2.92 -3.78
C TYR A 353 2.81 -3.66 -5.06
N PRO A 354 2.52 -4.96 -4.98
CA PRO A 354 2.04 -5.66 -6.15
C PRO A 354 0.69 -5.09 -6.59
N SER A 355 0.47 -5.07 -7.89
CA SER A 355 -0.83 -4.79 -8.48
C SER A 355 -1.07 -5.77 -9.61
N THR A 356 -2.23 -6.41 -9.63
CA THR A 356 -2.53 -7.59 -10.44
C THR A 356 -3.76 -7.36 -11.32
N VAL A 357 -3.70 -7.82 -12.55
CA VAL A 357 -4.84 -7.91 -13.46
C VAL A 357 -4.96 -9.29 -14.07
N GLN A 358 -6.19 -9.68 -14.45
CA GLN A 358 -6.45 -10.90 -15.21
C GLN A 358 -6.62 -10.59 -16.69
N LEU A 359 -5.88 -11.28 -17.52
CA LEU A 359 -5.97 -11.19 -18.99
C LEU A 359 -7.24 -11.89 -19.53
N SER A 360 -7.52 -11.68 -20.81
CA SER A 360 -8.69 -12.32 -21.48
C SER A 360 -8.58 -13.86 -21.50
N ASP A 361 -7.38 -14.39 -21.59
CA ASP A 361 -7.08 -15.83 -21.61
C ASP A 361 -6.98 -16.48 -20.21
N GLY A 362 -7.26 -15.72 -19.14
CA GLY A 362 -7.26 -16.20 -17.76
C GLY A 362 -5.93 -16.07 -17.04
N ARG A 363 -4.83 -15.82 -17.74
CA ARG A 363 -3.51 -15.57 -17.11
C ARG A 363 -3.56 -14.27 -16.29
N LEU A 364 -2.62 -14.15 -15.37
CA LEU A 364 -2.47 -13.00 -14.50
C LEU A 364 -1.16 -12.27 -14.81
N VAL A 365 -1.18 -10.95 -14.73
CA VAL A 365 0.03 -10.11 -14.75
C VAL A 365 0.04 -9.30 -13.46
N THR A 366 1.14 -9.43 -12.72
CA THR A 366 1.40 -8.66 -11.50
C THR A 366 2.60 -7.76 -11.73
N VAL A 367 2.41 -6.44 -11.61
CA VAL A 367 3.50 -5.48 -11.52
C VAL A 367 3.87 -5.26 -10.05
N PHE A 368 5.13 -4.97 -9.78
CA PHE A 368 5.65 -4.69 -8.43
C PHE A 368 6.90 -3.82 -8.55
N TYR A 369 7.33 -3.20 -7.47
CA TYR A 369 8.66 -2.58 -7.46
C TYR A 369 9.61 -3.34 -6.55
N ALA A 370 10.91 -3.22 -6.85
CA ALA A 370 11.99 -3.72 -6.03
C ALA A 370 13.23 -2.81 -6.12
N HIS A 371 13.99 -2.73 -5.01
CA HIS A 371 15.29 -2.08 -5.02
C HIS A 371 16.36 -2.96 -5.67
N ARG A 372 16.29 -4.29 -5.46
CA ARG A 372 17.20 -5.27 -6.07
C ARG A 372 16.47 -6.56 -6.41
N SER A 373 16.82 -7.13 -7.54
CA SER A 373 16.37 -8.46 -7.93
C SER A 373 17.34 -9.09 -8.92
N ARG A 374 17.11 -10.36 -9.28
CA ARG A 374 17.85 -11.02 -10.36
C ARG A 374 17.75 -10.32 -11.72
N MET A 375 16.78 -9.40 -11.89
CA MET A 375 16.55 -8.68 -13.14
C MET A 375 17.31 -7.37 -13.21
N HIS A 376 17.54 -6.69 -12.08
CA HIS A 376 18.19 -5.39 -12.01
C HIS A 376 18.70 -5.07 -10.59
N ASP A 377 19.90 -4.48 -10.54
CA ASP A 377 20.51 -3.94 -9.32
C ASP A 377 20.23 -2.44 -9.23
N GLY A 378 19.23 -2.07 -8.48
CA GLY A 378 18.68 -0.72 -8.33
C GLY A 378 17.16 -0.73 -8.39
N TYR A 379 16.52 0.40 -8.05
CA TYR A 379 15.07 0.52 -8.11
C TYR A 379 14.54 0.27 -9.51
N HIS A 380 13.50 -0.54 -9.59
CA HIS A 380 12.84 -0.88 -10.84
C HIS A 380 11.40 -1.33 -10.59
N MET A 381 10.55 -1.14 -11.59
CA MET A 381 9.27 -1.84 -11.69
C MET A 381 9.51 -3.15 -12.45
N GLY A 382 9.10 -4.26 -11.86
CA GLY A 382 9.04 -5.57 -12.49
C GLY A 382 7.62 -5.96 -12.86
N ALA A 383 7.49 -6.86 -13.82
CA ALA A 383 6.23 -7.55 -14.12
C ALA A 383 6.46 -9.06 -14.16
N VAL A 384 5.50 -9.80 -13.62
CA VAL A 384 5.47 -11.27 -13.65
C VAL A 384 4.14 -11.74 -14.24
N GLY A 385 4.21 -12.59 -15.27
CA GLY A 385 3.07 -13.30 -15.83
C GLY A 385 2.95 -14.68 -15.19
N TRP A 386 1.75 -15.07 -14.78
CA TRP A 386 1.54 -16.32 -14.06
C TRP A 386 0.11 -16.82 -14.21
N GLN A 387 -0.11 -18.08 -13.83
CA GLN A 387 -1.41 -18.72 -13.84
C GLN A 387 -1.76 -19.20 -12.44
N VAL A 388 -3.05 -19.12 -12.10
CA VAL A 388 -3.53 -19.73 -10.87
C VAL A 388 -3.37 -21.24 -10.97
N PRO A 389 -2.70 -21.89 -10.00
CA PRO A 389 -2.61 -23.34 -9.99
C PRO A 389 -3.99 -23.98 -10.06
N GLN A 390 -4.14 -25.01 -10.90
CA GLN A 390 -5.34 -25.82 -10.88
C GLN A 390 -5.36 -26.65 -9.59
N GLU A 391 -6.52 -26.74 -8.95
CA GLU A 391 -6.70 -27.70 -7.87
C GLU A 391 -6.46 -29.08 -8.46
N SER A 392 -5.52 -29.85 -7.91
CA SER A 392 -5.37 -31.25 -8.24
C SER A 392 -6.67 -31.93 -7.85
N ASN A 393 -7.50 -32.30 -8.82
CA ASN A 393 -8.61 -33.22 -8.58
C ASN A 393 -8.02 -34.47 -7.95
N GLY A 394 -8.25 -34.62 -6.66
CA GLY A 394 -7.82 -35.80 -5.89
C GLY A 394 -8.57 -37.05 -6.33
N THR A 395 -8.21 -37.57 -7.50
CA THR A 395 -8.59 -38.89 -7.99
C THR A 395 -7.31 -39.68 -8.25
N ASP A 396 -6.59 -39.97 -7.17
CA ASP A 396 -5.69 -41.10 -7.06
C ASP A 396 -5.60 -41.50 -5.59
N ARG A 397 -6.57 -42.31 -5.18
CA ARG A 397 -6.50 -43.21 -4.03
C ARG A 397 -7.13 -44.55 -4.43
#